data_5d950d2d54f891c96c96af5405f1f550
#
_entry.id   5d950d2d54f891c96c96af5405f1f550
#
_cell.length_a   1.000
_cell.length_b   1.000
_cell.length_c   1.000
_cell.angle_alpha   90.00
_cell.angle_beta   90.00
_cell.angle_gamma   90.00
#
_symmetry.space_group_name_H-M   'P 1'
#
loop_
_entity.id
_entity.type
_entity.pdbx_description
1 polymer ?
#
loop_
_entity_poly.entity_id
_entity_poly.type
_entity_poly.pdbx_seq_one_letter_code
_entity_poly.pdbx_strand_id
1 'polypeptide(L)' 'MPKALVMLVNIEEENTVTFYLLEEKKDIQVTVTDDLIAEFEAALGEEESYFVMLDTVLKQVV' A
#
# COMPACT_ATOMS: atom_id res chain seq x y z
N MET A 1 13.32 -7.92 -10.70
CA MET A 1 12.97 -7.64 -9.31
C MET A 1 11.46 -7.71 -9.14
N PRO A 2 10.96 -8.40 -8.14
CA PRO A 2 9.52 -8.59 -7.97
C PRO A 2 8.83 -7.34 -7.43
N LYS A 3 8.62 -6.39 -8.30
CA LYS A 3 7.91 -5.16 -7.95
C LYS A 3 6.59 -5.12 -8.69
N ALA A 4 5.57 -4.62 -8.05
CA ALA A 4 4.27 -4.49 -8.65
C ALA A 4 3.66 -3.14 -8.29
N LEU A 5 2.90 -2.59 -9.22
CA LEU A 5 2.13 -1.39 -8.97
C LEU A 5 0.89 -1.79 -8.18
N VAL A 6 0.68 -1.16 -7.04
CA VAL A 6 -0.46 -1.45 -6.18
C VAL A 6 -1.21 -0.17 -5.86
N MET A 7 -2.49 -0.30 -5.60
CA MET A 7 -3.33 0.83 -5.23
C MET A 7 -3.62 0.77 -3.74
N LEU A 8 -3.50 1.91 -3.07
CA LEU A 8 -3.85 2.02 -1.66
C LEU A 8 -5.37 1.92 -1.51
N VAL A 9 -5.82 0.97 -0.71
CA VAL A 9 -7.25 0.75 -0.48
C VAL A 9 -7.66 1.28 0.87
N ASN A 10 -6.98 0.87 1.93
CA ASN A 10 -7.35 1.24 3.28
C ASN A 10 -6.17 1.10 4.23
N ILE A 11 -6.25 1.80 5.36
CA ILE A 11 -5.26 1.71 6.43
C ILE A 11 -5.93 1.01 7.60
N GLU A 12 -5.36 -0.10 8.02
CA GLU A 12 -5.85 -0.90 9.12
C GLU A 12 -5.10 -0.57 10.41
N GLU A 13 -5.40 -1.28 11.48
CA GLU A 13 -4.72 -1.11 12.75
C GLU A 13 -3.30 -1.67 12.73
N GLU A 14 -2.49 -1.27 13.68
CA GLU A 14 -1.12 -1.79 13.87
C GLU A 14 -0.22 -1.63 12.65
N ASN A 15 -0.26 -0.46 12.02
CA ASN A 15 0.59 -0.14 10.88
C ASN A 15 0.39 -1.09 9.69
N THR A 16 -0.80 -1.66 9.57
CA THR A 16 -1.14 -2.53 8.47
C THR A 16 -1.92 -1.76 7.42
N VAL A 17 -1.55 -1.93 6.17
CA VAL A 17 -2.19 -1.24 5.05
C VAL A 17 -2.67 -2.28 4.05
N THR A 18 -3.87 -2.07 3.53
CA THR A 18 -4.43 -2.93 2.48
C THR A 18 -4.16 -2.28 1.13
N PHE A 19 -3.50 -3.03 0.27
CA PHE A 19 -3.24 -2.63 -1.11
C PHE A 19 -3.94 -3.59 -2.07
N TYR A 20 -4.30 -3.07 -3.23
CA TYR A 20 -4.88 -3.88 -4.30
C TYR A 20 -3.82 -4.13 -5.36
N LEU A 21 -3.55 -5.39 -5.63
CA LEU A 21 -2.60 -5.80 -6.68
C LEU A 21 -3.33 -5.76 -8.01
N LEU A 22 -2.98 -4.78 -8.84
CA LEU A 22 -3.67 -4.57 -10.12
C LEU A 22 -3.52 -5.73 -11.09
N GLU A 23 -2.36 -6.34 -11.14
CA GLU A 23 -2.13 -7.45 -12.06
C GLU A 23 -2.83 -8.73 -11.63
N GLU A 24 -2.83 -9.02 -10.34
CA GLU A 24 -3.44 -10.23 -9.81
C GLU A 24 -4.89 -10.05 -9.40
N LYS A 25 -5.34 -8.80 -9.38
CA LYS A 25 -6.73 -8.45 -9.03
C LYS A 25 -7.14 -9.00 -7.67
N LYS A 26 -6.28 -8.79 -6.69
CA LYS A 26 -6.54 -9.22 -5.32
C LYS A 26 -5.96 -8.24 -4.31
N ASP A 27 -6.51 -8.24 -3.11
CA ASP A 27 -6.03 -7.41 -2.01
C ASP A 27 -4.93 -8.11 -1.25
N ILE A 28 -3.97 -7.34 -0.76
CA ILE A 28 -2.96 -7.84 0.17
C ILE A 28 -2.81 -6.87 1.32
N GLN A 29 -2.32 -7.38 2.45
CA GLN A 29 -2.05 -6.54 3.61
C GLN A 29 -0.55 -6.52 3.87
N VAL A 30 -0.02 -5.33 4.14
CA VAL A 30 1.41 -5.10 4.33
C VAL A 30 1.61 -4.22 5.54
N THR A 31 2.59 -4.56 6.38
CA THR A 31 2.96 -3.73 7.52
C THR A 31 3.97 -2.68 7.06
N VAL A 32 3.73 -1.43 7.44
CA VAL A 32 4.59 -0.31 7.06
C VAL A 32 5.00 0.48 8.28
N THR A 33 5.91 1.45 8.09
CA THR A 33 6.38 2.30 9.18
C THR A 33 5.36 3.38 9.53
N ASP A 34 5.53 3.99 10.69
CA ASP A 34 4.66 5.10 11.12
C ASP A 34 4.71 6.27 10.15
N ASP A 35 5.88 6.54 9.58
CA ASP A 35 6.05 7.62 8.61
C ASP A 35 5.21 7.36 7.36
N LEU A 36 5.18 6.12 6.89
CA LEU A 36 4.37 5.75 5.74
C LEU A 36 2.89 5.79 6.06
N ILE A 37 2.51 5.41 7.27
CA ILE A 37 1.10 5.51 7.69
C ILE A 37 0.61 6.95 7.61
N ALA A 38 1.39 7.90 8.11
CA ALA A 38 1.02 9.31 8.06
C ALA A 38 0.88 9.79 6.62
N GLU A 39 1.79 9.37 5.74
CA GLU A 39 1.76 9.70 4.33
C GLU A 39 0.52 9.15 3.64
N PHE A 40 0.19 7.90 3.92
CA PHE A 40 -0.96 7.24 3.32
C PHE A 40 -2.28 7.83 3.84
N GLU A 41 -2.35 8.20 5.10
CA GLU A 41 -3.54 8.87 5.65
C GLU A 41 -3.80 10.19 4.92
N ALA A 42 -2.76 10.96 4.68
CA ALA A 42 -2.88 12.20 3.94
C ALA A 42 -3.34 11.95 2.51
N ALA A 43 -2.78 10.93 1.87
CA ALA A 43 -3.14 10.59 0.50
C ALA A 43 -4.59 10.16 0.38
N LEU A 44 -5.08 9.34 1.33
CA LEU A 44 -6.48 8.91 1.32
C LEU A 44 -7.45 10.08 1.52
N GLY A 45 -7.02 11.11 2.22
CA GLY A 45 -7.86 12.28 2.44
C GLY A 45 -7.90 13.24 1.26
N GLU A 46 -6.90 13.20 0.38
CA GLU A 46 -6.77 14.17 -0.70
C GLU A 46 -7.00 13.59 -2.09
N GLU A 47 -6.75 12.31 -2.29
CA GLU A 47 -6.81 11.68 -3.60
C GLU A 47 -7.79 10.52 -3.63
N GLU A 48 -8.46 10.34 -4.78
CA GLU A 48 -9.36 9.22 -4.96
C GLU A 48 -8.60 7.91 -5.15
N SER A 49 -7.42 8.00 -5.74
CA SER A 49 -6.59 6.83 -5.99
C SER A 49 -5.14 7.17 -5.72
N TYR A 50 -4.44 6.29 -5.05
CA TYR A 50 -3.04 6.49 -4.73
C TYR A 50 -2.29 5.20 -5.04
N PHE A 51 -1.31 5.29 -5.94
CA PHE A 51 -0.57 4.12 -6.40
C PHE A 51 0.88 4.19 -5.92
N VAL A 52 1.40 3.05 -5.52
CA VAL A 52 2.80 2.92 -5.11
C VAL A 52 3.39 1.64 -5.70
N MET A 53 4.72 1.57 -5.70
CA MET A 53 5.40 0.34 -6.08
C MET A 53 5.67 -0.48 -4.83
N LEU A 54 5.39 -1.76 -4.89
CA LEU A 54 5.58 -2.68 -3.78
C LEU A 54 6.52 -3.80 -4.20
N ASP A 55 7.50 -4.11 -3.35
CA ASP A 55 8.31 -5.31 -3.52
C ASP A 55 7.47 -6.49 -3.02
N THR A 56 7.07 -7.37 -3.91
CA THR A 56 6.13 -8.45 -3.59
C THR A 56 6.77 -9.59 -2.81
N VAL A 57 8.09 -9.69 -2.83
CA VAL A 57 8.80 -10.72 -2.04
C VAL A 57 8.97 -10.24 -0.61
N LEU A 58 9.50 -9.03 -0.44
CA LEU A 58 9.72 -8.46 0.88
C LEU A 58 8.47 -7.83 1.48
N LYS A 59 7.47 -7.58 0.64
CA LYS A 59 6.23 -6.90 1.03
C LYS A 59 6.51 -5.54 1.64
N GLN A 60 7.35 -4.79 0.96
CA GLN A 60 7.75 -3.45 1.37
C GLN A 60 7.52 -2.46 0.25
N VAL A 61 7.10 -1.25 0.63
CA VAL A 61 6.95 -0.15 -0.32
C VAL A 61 8.35 0.33 -0.72
N VAL A 62 8.56 0.49 -2.00
CA VAL A 62 9.85 0.92 -2.53
C VAL A 62 9.73 2.25 -3.28
#